data_6b0807301b3425b54d454d884018acea
#
_entry.id   6b0807301b3425b54d454d884018acea
#
_cell.length_a   1.000
_cell.length_b   1.000
_cell.length_c   1.000
_cell.angle_alpha   90.00
_cell.angle_beta   90.00
_cell.angle_gamma   90.00
#
_symmetry.space_group_name_H-M   'P 1'
#
loop_
_entity.id
_entity.type
_entity.pdbx_description
1 polymer ?
#
loop_
_entity_poly.entity_id
_entity_poly.type
_entity_poly.pdbx_seq_one_letter_code
_entity_poly.pdbx_strand_id
1 'polypeptide(L)'
;MFKRFYDYIDKVFDFGRRLSEITDTRVKPHISTRSVLLSSFTMHVTRLGSLNAMDVELRLPKKLESIIGNVTPGIDTIGRVFTQIIPDELRAFHWDNCYRLKRNKVLDTNLSLNAIGIDGHEFFSHQKA
;
A
#
# COMPACT_ATOMS: atom_id res chain seq x y z
N MET A 1 -10.47 -11.58 11.30
CA MET A 1 -10.06 -11.92 9.92
C MET A 1 -8.84 -11.13 9.48
N PHE A 2 -8.86 -9.80 9.51
CA PHE A 2 -7.73 -8.95 9.05
C PHE A 2 -6.41 -9.24 9.75
N LYS A 3 -6.39 -9.40 11.07
CA LYS A 3 -5.15 -9.68 11.80
C LYS A 3 -4.44 -10.92 11.25
N ARG A 4 -5.16 -12.02 11.03
CA ARG A 4 -4.57 -13.25 10.47
C ARG A 4 -4.00 -13.04 9.06
N PHE A 5 -4.67 -12.22 8.25
CA PHE A 5 -4.18 -11.85 6.93
C PHE A 5 -2.88 -11.06 7.02
N TYR A 6 -2.81 -10.04 7.89
CA TYR A 6 -1.59 -9.28 8.11
C TYR A 6 -0.46 -10.13 8.68
N ASP A 7 -0.74 -10.96 9.67
CA ASP A 7 0.24 -11.87 10.25
C ASP A 7 0.82 -12.82 9.16
N TYR A 8 -0.03 -13.25 8.23
CA TYR A 8 0.38 -14.09 7.11
C TYR A 8 1.29 -13.33 6.14
N ILE A 9 0.88 -12.16 5.66
CA ILE A 9 1.70 -11.39 4.71
C ILE A 9 3.00 -10.90 5.36
N ASP A 10 2.98 -10.59 6.63
CA ASP A 10 4.18 -10.22 7.37
C ASP A 10 5.16 -11.40 7.44
N LYS A 11 4.66 -12.58 7.79
CA LYS A 11 5.48 -13.80 7.85
C LYS A 11 6.06 -14.21 6.50
N VAL A 12 5.26 -14.14 5.43
CA VAL A 12 5.66 -14.63 4.09
C VAL A 12 6.49 -13.60 3.33
N PHE A 13 6.13 -12.32 3.45
CA PHE A 13 6.72 -11.24 2.67
C PHE A 13 7.60 -10.30 3.48
N ASP A 14 7.65 -10.46 4.80
CA ASP A 14 8.33 -9.51 5.70
C ASP A 14 7.81 -8.07 5.48
N PHE A 15 6.49 -7.99 5.29
CA PHE A 15 5.82 -6.85 4.69
C PHE A 15 5.98 -5.58 5.52
N GLY A 16 5.74 -5.67 6.83
CA GLY A 16 5.80 -4.51 7.72
C GLY A 16 7.22 -3.96 7.88
N ARG A 17 8.24 -4.82 7.97
CA ARG A 17 9.63 -4.39 8.03
C ARG A 17 10.03 -3.69 6.74
N ARG A 18 9.72 -4.27 5.60
CA ARG A 18 10.08 -3.73 4.30
C ARG A 18 9.37 -2.42 3.98
N LEU A 19 8.12 -2.27 4.42
CA LEU A 19 7.45 -0.96 4.35
C LEU A 19 8.15 0.11 5.21
N SER A 20 8.80 -0.29 6.30
CA SER A 20 9.56 0.63 7.14
C SER A 20 10.85 1.14 6.50
N GLU A 21 11.35 0.45 5.46
CA GLU A 21 12.52 0.84 4.69
C GLU A 21 12.20 1.91 3.63
N ILE A 22 10.91 2.09 3.30
CA ILE A 22 10.48 3.13 2.38
C ILE A 22 10.49 4.48 3.08
N THR A 23 11.17 5.44 2.49
CA THR A 23 11.36 6.78 3.04
C THR A 23 10.57 7.84 2.30
N ASP A 24 10.33 8.93 2.98
CA ASP A 24 9.77 10.15 2.41
C ASP A 24 10.60 11.38 2.82
N THR A 25 10.35 12.51 2.20
CA THR A 25 11.14 13.73 2.41
C THR A 25 10.70 14.55 3.62
N ARG A 26 9.74 14.09 4.43
CA ARG A 26 9.26 14.82 5.59
C ARG A 26 10.31 14.86 6.71
N VAL A 27 10.40 15.99 7.37
CA VAL A 27 11.28 16.18 8.53
C VAL A 27 10.54 15.84 9.81
N LYS A 28 11.02 14.85 10.56
CA LYS A 28 10.47 14.40 11.86
C LYS A 28 8.94 14.17 11.83
N PRO A 29 8.42 13.27 10.98
CA PRO A 29 7.00 13.05 10.89
C PRO A 29 6.42 12.45 12.19
N HIS A 30 5.29 12.97 12.65
CA HIS A 30 4.54 12.39 13.79
C HIS A 30 3.93 11.04 13.43
N ILE A 31 3.53 10.86 12.16
CA ILE A 31 2.98 9.62 11.64
C ILE A 31 4.00 9.02 10.67
N SER A 32 4.40 7.78 10.93
CA SER A 32 5.42 7.11 10.12
C SER A 32 4.94 6.85 8.69
N THR A 33 5.87 6.84 7.74
CA THR A 33 5.60 6.44 6.35
C THR A 33 4.98 5.05 6.29
N ARG A 34 5.48 4.12 7.11
CA ARG A 34 4.91 2.78 7.25
C ARG A 34 3.42 2.81 7.60
N SER A 35 3.01 3.62 8.59
CA SER A 35 1.60 3.73 9.00
C SER A 35 0.72 4.24 7.87
N VAL A 36 1.21 5.21 7.09
CA VAL A 36 0.50 5.75 5.93
C VAL A 36 0.34 4.69 4.83
N LEU A 37 1.42 3.99 4.50
CA LEU A 37 1.39 2.94 3.48
C LEU A 37 0.51 1.76 3.88
N LEU A 38 0.55 1.34 5.16
CA LEU A 38 -0.35 0.30 5.67
C LEU A 38 -1.81 0.73 5.65
N SER A 39 -2.10 1.98 5.96
CA SER A 39 -3.46 2.52 5.87
C SER A 39 -3.98 2.49 4.44
N SER A 40 -3.17 2.93 3.49
CA SER A 40 -3.51 2.88 2.06
C SER A 40 -3.68 1.44 1.56
N PHE A 41 -2.78 0.54 1.95
CA PHE A 41 -2.90 -0.88 1.62
C PHE A 41 -4.19 -1.47 2.18
N THR A 42 -4.53 -1.15 3.43
CA THR A 42 -5.78 -1.60 4.07
C THR A 42 -7.00 -1.12 3.29
N MET A 43 -7.00 0.14 2.85
CA MET A 43 -8.07 0.71 2.03
C MET A 43 -8.32 -0.14 0.77
N HIS A 44 -7.26 -0.51 0.06
CA HIS A 44 -7.37 -1.31 -1.16
C HIS A 44 -7.84 -2.74 -0.88
N VAL A 45 -7.30 -3.38 0.15
CA VAL A 45 -7.68 -4.75 0.52
C VAL A 45 -9.13 -4.84 1.00
N THR A 46 -9.61 -3.81 1.69
CA THR A 46 -11.00 -3.75 2.18
C THR A 46 -11.99 -3.22 1.14
N ARG A 47 -11.48 -2.84 -0.04
CA ARG A 47 -12.29 -2.24 -1.12
C ARG A 47 -13.02 -0.96 -0.70
N LEU A 48 -12.47 -0.21 0.21
CA LEU A 48 -12.96 1.12 0.52
C LEU A 48 -12.70 2.04 -0.68
N GLY A 49 -13.77 2.50 -1.29
CA GLY A 49 -13.71 3.19 -2.59
C GLY A 49 -13.12 4.60 -2.54
N SER A 50 -12.80 5.13 -1.36
CA SER A 50 -12.22 6.47 -1.22
C SER A 50 -11.43 6.63 0.07
N LEU A 51 -10.50 7.59 0.08
CA LEU A 51 -9.77 8.00 1.28
C LEU A 51 -10.73 8.50 2.38
N ASN A 52 -11.84 9.13 1.99
CA ASN A 52 -12.83 9.60 2.94
C ASN A 52 -13.55 8.44 3.64
N ALA A 53 -13.94 7.40 2.89
CA ALA A 53 -14.51 6.19 3.47
C ALA A 53 -13.52 5.51 4.43
N MET A 54 -12.23 5.50 4.08
CA MET A 54 -11.18 4.97 4.93
C MET A 54 -11.03 5.78 6.22
N ASP A 55 -11.09 7.11 6.16
CA ASP A 55 -10.96 7.96 7.35
C ASP A 55 -12.08 7.68 8.37
N VAL A 56 -13.30 7.44 7.87
CA VAL A 56 -14.43 7.03 8.72
C VAL A 56 -14.20 5.66 9.32
N GLU A 57 -13.82 4.68 8.53
CA GLU A 57 -13.59 3.30 8.98
C GLU A 57 -12.40 3.16 9.93
N LEU A 58 -11.30 3.88 9.69
CA LEU A 58 -10.12 3.85 10.54
C LEU A 58 -10.36 4.49 11.91
N ARG A 59 -11.35 5.36 12.05
CA ARG A 59 -11.76 5.91 13.35
C ARG A 59 -12.53 4.89 14.19
N LEU A 60 -13.13 3.89 13.54
CA LEU A 60 -14.05 2.97 14.20
C LEU A 60 -13.36 1.77 14.91
N PRO A 61 -12.27 1.14 14.46
CA PRO A 61 -11.78 -0.03 15.14
C PRO A 61 -10.40 0.15 15.78
N LYS A 62 -10.35 0.13 17.10
CA LYS A 62 -9.15 -0.23 17.88
C LYS A 62 -8.43 -1.50 17.35
N LYS A 63 -9.10 -2.30 16.54
CA LYS A 63 -8.57 -3.52 15.93
C LYS A 63 -7.47 -3.28 14.90
N LEU A 64 -7.42 -2.11 14.28
CA LEU A 64 -6.37 -1.75 13.31
C LEU A 64 -5.19 -1.01 13.96
N GLU A 65 -5.34 -0.51 15.18
CA GLU A 65 -4.24 0.16 15.90
C GLU A 65 -3.02 -0.74 16.05
N SER A 66 -3.22 -2.04 16.29
CA SER A 66 -2.13 -3.01 16.42
C SER A 66 -1.35 -3.22 15.12
N ILE A 67 -1.92 -2.88 13.97
CA ILE A 67 -1.34 -3.07 12.64
C ILE A 67 -0.76 -1.75 12.13
N ILE A 68 -1.55 -0.69 12.18
CA ILE A 68 -1.22 0.61 11.58
C ILE A 68 -0.39 1.47 12.57
N GLY A 69 -0.64 1.33 13.86
CA GLY A 69 -0.04 2.15 14.93
C GLY A 69 -1.11 2.97 15.67
N ASN A 70 -0.70 3.55 16.78
CA ASN A 70 -1.62 4.27 17.70
C ASN A 70 -2.21 5.55 17.10
N VAL A 71 -1.60 6.07 16.04
CA VAL A 71 -2.07 7.29 15.37
C VAL A 71 -2.45 6.96 13.93
N THR A 72 -3.73 7.10 13.65
CA THR A 72 -4.28 6.89 12.32
C THR A 72 -4.00 8.11 11.44
N PRO A 73 -3.42 7.94 10.24
CA PRO A 73 -3.21 9.05 9.34
C PRO A 73 -4.54 9.57 8.78
N GLY A 74 -4.73 10.90 8.81
CA GLY A 74 -5.83 11.54 8.11
C GLY A 74 -5.58 11.62 6.60
N ILE A 75 -6.63 11.93 5.83
CA ILE A 75 -6.63 12.00 4.37
C ILE A 75 -5.51 12.90 3.84
N ASP A 76 -5.38 14.09 4.42
CA ASP A 76 -4.37 15.08 4.00
C ASP A 76 -2.94 14.57 4.23
N THR A 77 -2.74 13.82 5.32
CA THR A 77 -1.45 13.20 5.61
C THR A 77 -1.11 12.14 4.57
N ILE A 78 -2.08 11.30 4.21
CA ILE A 78 -1.91 10.26 3.20
C ILE A 78 -1.56 10.90 1.85
N GLY A 79 -2.34 11.87 1.39
CA GLY A 79 -2.08 12.59 0.15
C GLY A 79 -0.68 13.22 0.13
N ARG A 80 -0.29 13.89 1.21
CA ARG A 80 1.02 14.54 1.33
C ARG A 80 2.18 13.54 1.29
N VAL A 81 2.05 12.39 1.96
CA VAL A 81 3.08 11.34 1.93
C VAL A 81 3.25 10.81 0.53
N PHE A 82 2.15 10.53 -0.19
CA PHE A 82 2.24 10.01 -1.56
C PHE A 82 2.92 10.99 -2.54
N THR A 83 2.89 12.29 -2.29
CA THR A 83 3.64 13.26 -3.10
C THR A 83 5.12 13.36 -2.74
N GLN A 84 5.52 12.82 -1.59
CA GLN A 84 6.88 12.97 -1.05
C GLN A 84 7.66 11.66 -0.92
N ILE A 85 7.00 10.54 -1.17
CA ILE A 85 7.63 9.22 -1.16
C ILE A 85 8.61 9.10 -2.33
N ILE A 86 9.68 8.34 -2.13
CA ILE A 86 10.65 8.06 -3.19
C ILE A 86 10.09 6.94 -4.07
N PRO A 87 9.74 7.22 -5.35
CA PRO A 87 9.04 6.25 -6.20
C PRO A 87 9.83 4.97 -6.46
N ASP A 88 11.15 5.06 -6.53
CA ASP A 88 12.00 3.91 -6.83
C ASP A 88 12.06 2.91 -5.66
N GLU A 89 11.98 3.38 -4.42
CA GLU A 89 11.88 2.50 -3.25
C GLU A 89 10.56 1.73 -3.25
N LEU A 90 9.46 2.40 -3.61
CA LEU A 90 8.15 1.78 -3.72
C LEU A 90 8.10 0.76 -4.87
N ARG A 91 8.73 1.07 -6.02
CA ARG A 91 8.88 0.13 -7.14
C ARG A 91 9.69 -1.09 -6.74
N ALA A 92 10.83 -0.90 -6.08
CA ALA A 92 11.66 -2.00 -5.59
C ALA A 92 10.89 -2.92 -4.65
N PHE A 93 10.13 -2.33 -3.72
CA PHE A 93 9.24 -3.07 -2.82
C PHE A 93 8.19 -3.88 -3.61
N HIS A 94 7.56 -3.29 -4.60
CA HIS A 94 6.56 -3.95 -5.44
C HIS A 94 7.17 -5.12 -6.21
N TRP A 95 8.29 -4.91 -6.91
CA TRP A 95 8.98 -5.95 -7.68
C TRP A 95 9.40 -7.14 -6.83
N ASP A 96 9.88 -6.89 -5.64
CA ASP A 96 10.30 -7.94 -4.75
C ASP A 96 9.11 -8.78 -4.24
N ASN A 97 7.96 -8.16 -4.00
CA ASN A 97 6.74 -8.91 -3.70
C ASN A 97 6.28 -9.75 -4.90
N CYS A 98 6.32 -9.22 -6.12
CA CYS A 98 6.02 -9.98 -7.33
C CYS A 98 6.98 -11.16 -7.51
N TYR A 99 8.27 -10.95 -7.27
CA TYR A 99 9.26 -12.02 -7.33
C TYR A 99 8.98 -13.14 -6.32
N ARG A 100 8.60 -12.78 -5.10
CA ARG A 100 8.23 -13.76 -4.06
C ARG A 100 6.97 -14.53 -4.42
N LEU A 101 5.95 -13.87 -4.97
CA LEU A 101 4.73 -14.51 -5.46
C LEU A 101 5.06 -15.51 -6.59
N LYS A 102 5.92 -15.13 -7.52
CA LYS A 102 6.39 -16.00 -8.60
C LYS A 102 7.15 -17.21 -8.05
N ARG A 103 8.10 -16.99 -7.15
CA ARG A 103 8.88 -18.06 -6.51
C ARG A 103 7.99 -19.04 -5.75
N ASN A 104 6.94 -18.55 -5.11
CA ASN A 104 5.97 -19.37 -4.38
C ASN A 104 4.90 -19.97 -5.29
N LYS A 105 5.04 -19.86 -6.61
CA LYS A 105 4.12 -20.38 -7.63
C LYS A 105 2.68 -19.88 -7.53
N VAL A 106 2.47 -18.75 -6.86
CA VAL A 106 1.12 -18.14 -6.71
C VAL A 106 0.65 -17.57 -8.05
N LEU A 107 1.59 -17.13 -8.89
CA LEU A 107 1.33 -16.56 -10.22
C LEU A 107 1.37 -17.61 -11.35
N ASP A 108 1.65 -18.86 -11.01
CA ASP A 108 1.63 -19.93 -12.00
C ASP A 108 0.18 -20.22 -12.38
N THR A 109 -0.12 -20.09 -13.65
CA THR A 109 -1.41 -20.46 -14.22
C THR A 109 -1.28 -21.81 -14.90
N ASN A 110 -2.30 -22.65 -14.78
CA ASN A 110 -2.40 -23.90 -15.54
C ASN A 110 -2.71 -23.65 -17.03
N LEU A 111 -2.68 -22.39 -17.46
CA LEU A 111 -2.91 -21.99 -18.84
C LEU A 111 -1.60 -22.03 -19.61
N SER A 112 -1.66 -22.58 -20.81
CA SER A 112 -0.54 -22.62 -21.75
C SER A 112 -0.12 -21.25 -22.29
N LEU A 113 -0.87 -20.20 -21.96
CA LEU A 113 -0.67 -18.83 -22.43
C LEU A 113 -0.55 -17.88 -21.24
N ASN A 114 0.54 -17.13 -21.18
CA ASN A 114 0.67 -16.00 -20.27
C ASN A 114 0.19 -14.74 -20.98
N ALA A 115 -0.88 -14.13 -20.47
CA ALA A 115 -1.40 -12.86 -20.98
C ALA A 115 -0.95 -11.70 -20.08
N ILE A 116 -0.47 -10.61 -20.68
CA ILE A 116 -0.15 -9.36 -20.00
C ILE A 116 -1.14 -8.32 -20.51
N GLY A 117 -1.95 -7.77 -19.60
CA GLY A 117 -2.78 -6.60 -19.88
C GLY A 117 -2.01 -5.32 -19.56
N ILE A 118 -1.97 -4.39 -20.51
CA ILE A 118 -1.44 -3.05 -20.30
C ILE A 118 -2.61 -2.10 -20.45
N ASP A 119 -2.93 -1.38 -19.38
CA ASP A 119 -3.94 -0.32 -19.39
C ASP A 119 -3.24 1.02 -19.25
N GLY A 120 -3.51 1.93 -20.19
CA GLY A 120 -2.98 3.29 -20.17
C GLY A 120 -4.07 4.24 -19.69
N HIS A 121 -3.75 5.01 -18.66
CA HIS A 121 -4.63 6.07 -18.18
C HIS A 121 -3.97 7.42 -18.34
N GLU A 122 -4.65 8.32 -19.06
CA GLU A 122 -4.20 9.69 -19.25
C GLU A 122 -4.69 10.56 -18.09
N PHE A 123 -3.76 11.02 -17.25
CA PHE A 123 -4.10 11.86 -16.09
C PHE A 123 -4.22 13.36 -16.43
N PHE A 124 -3.68 13.77 -17.56
CA PHE A 124 -3.70 15.19 -18.01
C PHE A 124 -3.94 15.26 -19.51
N SER A 125 -5.04 15.87 -19.91
CA SER A 125 -5.19 16.40 -21.27
C SER A 125 -4.85 17.88 -21.26
N HIS A 126 -3.74 18.28 -21.87
CA HIS A 126 -3.53 19.67 -22.20
C HIS A 126 -4.38 20.03 -23.41
N GLN A 127 -5.54 20.66 -23.19
CA GLN A 127 -6.17 21.42 -24.24
C GLN A 127 -5.25 22.61 -24.52
N LYS A 128 -4.55 22.55 -25.64
CA LYS A 128 -3.97 23.77 -26.23
C LYS A 128 -5.13 24.69 -26.59
N ALA A 129 -5.18 25.81 -25.93
CA ALA A 129 -6.05 26.89 -26.33
C ALA A 129 -5.63 27.40 -27.70
#